data_ca175f96399819ebc46a423e677551c4
#
_entry.id   ca175f96399819ebc46a423e677551c4
#
_cell.length_a   1.000
_cell.length_b   1.000
_cell.length_c   1.000
_cell.angle_alpha   90.00
_cell.angle_beta   90.00
_cell.angle_gamma   90.00
#
_symmetry.space_group_name_H-M   'P 1'
#
loop_
_entity.id
_entity.type
_entity.pdbx_description
1 polymer ?
#
loop_
_entity_poly.entity_id
_entity_poly.type
_entity_poly.pdbx_seq_one_letter_code
_entity_poly.pdbx_strand_id
1 'polypeptide(L)'
;MRMYLKPFEPENVPLLERWFYSGDYDDYFRDMSLLNKEQLKIYAYMKDGQSFIVYEDLNPVGFITIYEMRAIPSNAKIAILIDDKYQKKGYCLRSMLLVLDYLFLKFDYEKVIIEVLEENIRLNDMIKKGGFEYEAKLAKEARVEGELKDVIRYCMFKEPYKILRRSHGR
;
A
#
# COMPACT_ATOMS: atom_id res chain seq x y z
N MET A 1 6.47 -15.34 14.59
CA MET A 1 5.97 -13.93 14.57
C MET A 1 4.82 -13.86 13.58
N ARG A 2 3.64 -13.47 14.07
CA ARG A 2 2.40 -13.43 13.27
C ARG A 2 2.10 -11.99 12.85
N MET A 3 2.00 -11.74 11.54
CA MET A 3 1.51 -10.46 11.03
C MET A 3 0.01 -10.52 10.74
N TYR A 4 -0.70 -9.42 11.01
CA TYR A 4 -2.14 -9.29 10.75
C TYR A 4 -2.57 -7.83 10.58
N LEU A 5 -3.75 -7.64 10.00
CA LEU A 5 -4.39 -6.33 9.82
C LEU A 5 -5.39 -6.09 10.96
N LYS A 6 -5.33 -4.92 11.57
CA LYS A 6 -6.35 -4.41 12.49
C LYS A 6 -6.98 -3.16 11.88
N PRO A 7 -8.32 -3.04 11.84
CA PRO A 7 -8.96 -1.82 11.36
C PRO A 7 -8.38 -0.56 12.01
N PHE A 8 -8.22 0.49 11.22
CA PHE A 8 -7.82 1.78 11.74
C PHE A 8 -8.95 2.37 12.58
N GLU A 9 -8.64 2.82 13.78
CA GLU A 9 -9.56 3.42 14.73
C GLU A 9 -9.05 4.80 15.16
N PRO A 10 -9.90 5.71 15.69
CA PRO A 10 -9.49 7.05 16.10
C PRO A 10 -8.31 7.06 17.08
N GLU A 11 -8.18 6.04 17.92
CA GLU A 11 -7.08 5.87 18.87
C GLU A 11 -5.72 5.65 18.18
N ASN A 12 -5.72 5.28 16.90
CA ASN A 12 -4.50 5.09 16.12
C ASN A 12 -3.95 6.38 15.49
N VAL A 13 -4.69 7.50 15.59
CA VAL A 13 -4.29 8.79 15.00
C VAL A 13 -2.92 9.26 15.48
N PRO A 14 -2.63 9.26 16.80
CA PRO A 14 -1.31 9.69 17.27
C PRO A 14 -0.16 8.81 16.73
N LEU A 15 -0.43 7.53 16.50
CA LEU A 15 0.53 6.61 15.89
C LEU A 15 0.81 6.97 14.43
N LEU A 16 -0.25 7.21 13.65
CA LEU A 16 -0.15 7.60 12.25
C LEU A 16 0.56 8.95 12.10
N GLU A 17 0.19 9.94 12.94
CA GLU A 17 0.86 11.25 12.96
C GLU A 17 2.35 11.14 13.31
N ARG A 18 2.71 10.32 14.29
CA ARG A 18 4.12 10.06 14.60
C ARG A 18 4.87 9.55 13.39
N TRP A 19 4.30 8.62 12.63
CA TRP A 19 4.90 8.14 11.40
C TRP A 19 5.01 9.21 10.31
N PHE A 20 4.07 10.15 10.22
CA PHE A 20 4.11 11.25 9.27
C PHE A 20 5.13 12.34 9.59
N TYR A 21 5.41 12.55 10.87
CA TYR A 21 6.26 13.65 11.33
C TYR A 21 7.66 13.21 11.81
N SER A 22 7.98 11.93 11.80
CA SER A 22 9.36 11.49 11.95
C SER A 22 10.15 11.88 10.70
N GLY A 23 11.25 12.63 10.88
CA GLY A 23 11.91 13.45 9.84
C GLY A 23 12.33 12.77 8.53
N ASP A 24 12.43 11.43 8.49
CA ASP A 24 12.83 10.68 7.29
C ASP A 24 11.64 10.26 6.41
N TYR A 25 10.42 10.55 6.83
CA TYR A 25 9.21 10.09 6.16
C TYR A 25 8.84 10.86 4.91
N ASP A 26 9.26 12.12 4.76
CA ASP A 26 8.81 12.93 3.63
C ASP A 26 9.27 12.35 2.29
N ASP A 27 10.46 11.76 2.24
CA ASP A 27 10.96 11.12 1.03
C ASP A 27 10.34 9.73 0.81
N TYR A 28 10.07 8.99 1.87
CA TYR A 28 9.53 7.64 1.79
C TYR A 28 8.04 7.62 1.45
N PHE A 29 7.27 8.57 1.97
CA PHE A 29 5.86 8.72 1.65
C PHE A 29 5.62 9.11 0.20
N ARG A 30 6.46 9.97 -0.32
CA ARG A 30 6.46 10.31 -1.73
C ARG A 30 6.64 9.10 -2.62
N ASP A 31 7.32 8.09 -2.09
CA ASP A 31 7.71 6.91 -2.82
C ASP A 31 6.70 5.76 -2.76
N MET A 32 5.98 5.59 -1.63
CA MET A 32 5.08 4.45 -1.43
C MET A 32 3.61 4.76 -1.66
N SER A 33 3.28 6.02 -1.74
CA SER A 33 1.92 6.46 -1.97
C SER A 33 1.95 7.80 -2.68
N LEU A 34 1.25 7.92 -3.77
CA LEU A 34 0.98 9.22 -4.40
C LEU A 34 0.06 10.11 -3.54
N LEU A 35 -0.41 9.57 -2.42
CA LEU A 35 -1.21 10.30 -1.46
C LEU A 35 -0.28 11.08 -0.53
N ASN A 36 -0.49 12.39 -0.44
CA ASN A 36 0.18 13.20 0.56
C ASN A 36 -0.39 12.95 1.96
N LYS A 37 0.27 13.51 2.99
CA LYS A 37 -0.13 13.33 4.40
C LYS A 37 -1.61 13.66 4.66
N GLU A 38 -2.12 14.73 4.07
CA GLU A 38 -3.51 15.15 4.26
C GLU A 38 -4.49 14.18 3.57
N GLN A 39 -4.17 13.74 2.37
CA GLN A 39 -4.97 12.73 1.67
C GLN A 39 -4.99 11.40 2.42
N LEU A 40 -3.86 10.95 2.97
CA LEU A 40 -3.83 9.73 3.79
C LEU A 40 -4.66 9.86 5.06
N LYS A 41 -4.64 11.01 5.73
CA LYS A 41 -5.55 11.28 6.86
C LYS A 41 -7.01 11.21 6.43
N ILE A 42 -7.36 11.85 5.31
CA ILE A 42 -8.72 11.79 4.77
C ILE A 42 -9.14 10.34 4.55
N TYR A 43 -8.32 9.53 3.85
CA TYR A 43 -8.64 8.12 3.59
C TYR A 43 -8.67 7.27 4.87
N ALA A 44 -7.84 7.57 5.88
CA ALA A 44 -7.89 6.89 7.17
C ALA A 44 -9.23 7.08 7.88
N TYR A 45 -9.87 8.25 7.71
CA TYR A 45 -11.14 8.60 8.37
C TYR A 45 -12.39 8.39 7.51
N MET A 46 -12.24 8.15 6.20
CA MET A 46 -13.41 7.95 5.33
C MET A 46 -14.15 6.66 5.69
N LYS A 47 -15.48 6.77 5.85
CA LYS A 47 -16.34 5.60 6.10
C LYS A 47 -16.33 4.58 4.95
N ASP A 48 -16.07 5.04 3.73
CA ASP A 48 -16.02 4.22 2.52
C ASP A 48 -14.58 3.78 2.15
N GLY A 49 -13.57 4.26 2.88
CA GLY A 49 -12.19 3.80 2.81
C GLY A 49 -11.96 2.67 3.81
N GLN A 50 -11.11 1.72 3.46
CA GLN A 50 -10.69 0.68 4.38
C GLN A 50 -9.22 0.87 4.72
N SER A 51 -8.97 1.32 5.94
CA SER A 51 -7.62 1.53 6.44
C SER A 51 -7.32 0.60 7.61
N PHE A 52 -6.07 0.19 7.70
CA PHE A 52 -5.61 -0.79 8.68
C PHE A 52 -4.26 -0.40 9.26
N ILE A 53 -4.07 -0.71 10.53
CA ILE A 53 -2.72 -0.83 11.10
C ILE A 53 -2.24 -2.27 10.90
N VAL A 54 -1.03 -2.41 10.40
CA VAL A 54 -0.33 -3.69 10.31
C VAL A 54 0.38 -3.95 11.62
N TYR A 55 0.11 -5.11 12.21
CA TYR A 55 0.79 -5.57 13.43
C TYR A 55 1.68 -6.76 13.15
N GLU A 56 2.79 -6.85 13.86
CA GLU A 56 3.54 -8.07 14.10
C GLU A 56 3.48 -8.38 15.60
N ASP A 57 2.78 -9.45 15.96
CA ASP A 57 2.42 -9.76 17.35
C ASP A 57 1.71 -8.55 18.01
N LEU A 58 2.32 -7.87 18.97
CA LEU A 58 1.75 -6.69 19.63
C LEU A 58 2.30 -5.35 19.09
N ASN A 59 3.21 -5.38 18.12
CA ASN A 59 3.90 -4.19 17.64
C ASN A 59 3.25 -3.66 16.36
N PRO A 60 2.83 -2.40 16.32
CA PRO A 60 2.41 -1.76 15.08
C PRO A 60 3.63 -1.52 14.19
N VAL A 61 3.61 -2.05 12.97
CA VAL A 61 4.75 -2.01 12.05
C VAL A 61 4.47 -1.17 10.81
N GLY A 62 3.21 -0.81 10.55
CA GLY A 62 2.85 -0.02 9.39
C GLY A 62 1.36 0.26 9.27
N PHE A 63 1.02 0.95 8.20
CA PHE A 63 -0.33 1.36 7.85
C PHE A 63 -0.63 0.99 6.39
N ILE A 64 -1.86 0.58 6.13
CA ILE A 64 -2.38 0.33 4.79
C ILE A 64 -3.70 1.07 4.62
N THR A 65 -3.88 1.71 3.48
CA THR A 65 -5.20 2.20 3.07
C THR A 65 -5.58 1.64 1.71
N ILE A 66 -6.86 1.26 1.58
CA ILE A 66 -7.51 0.86 0.34
C ILE A 66 -8.37 2.03 -0.08
N TYR A 67 -8.20 2.51 -1.29
CA TYR A 67 -8.89 3.68 -1.81
C TYR A 67 -9.30 3.49 -3.28
N GLU A 68 -10.10 4.40 -3.80
CA GLU A 68 -10.67 4.31 -5.15
C GLU A 68 -11.28 2.93 -5.44
N MET A 69 -12.03 2.41 -4.46
CA MET A 69 -12.73 1.14 -4.61
C MET A 69 -13.86 1.27 -5.62
N ARG A 70 -13.88 0.39 -6.62
CA ARG A 70 -14.90 0.33 -7.65
C ARG A 70 -15.60 -1.03 -7.60
N ALA A 71 -16.93 -1.02 -7.66
CA ALA A 71 -17.71 -2.25 -7.70
C ALA A 71 -17.69 -2.90 -9.08
N ILE A 72 -17.65 -2.10 -10.16
CA ILE A 72 -17.69 -2.58 -11.56
C ILE A 72 -16.75 -1.73 -12.41
N PRO A 73 -15.64 -2.26 -12.99
CA PRO A 73 -15.04 -3.54 -12.60
C PRO A 73 -14.57 -3.51 -11.15
N SER A 74 -14.59 -4.67 -10.49
CA SER A 74 -14.20 -4.79 -9.08
C SER A 74 -12.68 -4.59 -8.93
N ASN A 75 -12.27 -3.36 -8.66
CA ASN A 75 -10.86 -3.02 -8.45
C ASN A 75 -10.69 -2.00 -7.32
N ALA A 76 -9.49 -1.95 -6.76
CA ALA A 76 -9.12 -1.02 -5.72
C ALA A 76 -7.65 -0.61 -5.86
N LYS A 77 -7.32 0.59 -5.41
CA LYS A 77 -5.93 1.02 -5.19
C LYS A 77 -5.54 0.80 -3.75
N ILE A 78 -4.28 0.48 -3.51
CA ILE A 78 -3.71 0.36 -2.17
C ILE A 78 -2.49 1.27 -2.01
N ALA A 79 -2.32 1.80 -0.80
CA ALA A 79 -1.12 2.49 -0.35
C ALA A 79 -0.63 1.86 0.95
N ILE A 80 0.68 1.71 1.09
CA ILE A 80 1.31 1.03 2.22
C ILE A 80 2.41 1.92 2.81
N LEU A 81 2.38 2.07 4.11
CA LEU A 81 3.41 2.70 4.91
C LEU A 81 4.01 1.68 5.87
N ILE A 82 5.33 1.64 5.99
CA ILE A 82 6.05 0.83 6.99
C ILE A 82 6.86 1.75 7.88
N ASP A 83 6.71 1.60 9.19
CA ASP A 83 7.52 2.31 10.20
C ASP A 83 9.03 2.10 9.91
N ASP A 84 9.83 3.15 10.01
CA ASP A 84 11.28 3.16 9.70
C ASP A 84 12.05 2.02 10.35
N LYS A 85 11.69 1.68 11.59
CA LYS A 85 12.31 0.58 12.35
C LYS A 85 12.17 -0.78 11.66
N TYR A 86 11.16 -0.91 10.80
CA TYR A 86 10.80 -2.16 10.12
C TYR A 86 11.10 -2.14 8.62
N GLN A 87 11.58 -1.02 8.10
CA GLN A 87 11.95 -0.91 6.69
C GLN A 87 13.13 -1.84 6.34
N LYS A 88 13.27 -2.15 5.04
CA LYS A 88 14.33 -3.02 4.49
C LYS A 88 14.38 -4.46 5.05
N LYS A 89 13.35 -4.87 5.78
CA LYS A 89 13.24 -6.20 6.43
C LYS A 89 12.12 -7.06 5.85
N GLY A 90 11.61 -6.70 4.67
CA GLY A 90 10.54 -7.46 3.99
C GLY A 90 9.13 -7.19 4.49
N TYR A 91 8.93 -6.30 5.47
CA TYR A 91 7.60 -5.99 6.01
C TYR A 91 6.64 -5.43 4.96
N CYS A 92 7.11 -4.61 4.04
CA CYS A 92 6.27 -4.06 2.99
C CYS A 92 5.62 -5.15 2.13
N LEU A 93 6.41 -6.11 1.65
CA LEU A 93 5.91 -7.22 0.85
C LEU A 93 4.95 -8.12 1.66
N ARG A 94 5.29 -8.42 2.92
CA ARG A 94 4.42 -9.20 3.80
C ARG A 94 3.09 -8.48 4.09
N SER A 95 3.13 -7.16 4.29
CA SER A 95 1.93 -6.32 4.48
C SER A 95 1.08 -6.29 3.21
N MET A 96 1.72 -6.22 2.05
CA MET A 96 1.07 -6.29 0.74
C MET A 96 0.31 -7.60 0.57
N LEU A 97 0.92 -8.74 0.92
CA LEU A 97 0.25 -10.05 0.88
C LEU A 97 -0.99 -10.11 1.78
N LEU A 98 -0.95 -9.50 2.97
CA LEU A 98 -2.12 -9.45 3.86
C LEU A 98 -3.29 -8.70 3.24
N VAL A 99 -3.05 -7.56 2.61
CA VAL A 99 -4.13 -6.78 1.99
C VAL A 99 -4.62 -7.43 0.69
N LEU A 100 -3.76 -8.12 -0.05
CA LEU A 100 -4.17 -8.91 -1.22
C LEU A 100 -5.04 -10.11 -0.82
N ASP A 101 -4.69 -10.84 0.24
CA ASP A 101 -5.55 -11.88 0.82
C ASP A 101 -6.92 -11.30 1.21
N TYR A 102 -6.93 -10.13 1.86
CA TYR A 102 -8.16 -9.45 2.26
C TYR A 102 -9.03 -9.10 1.06
N LEU A 103 -8.48 -8.48 0.02
CA LEU A 103 -9.22 -8.05 -1.15
C LEU A 103 -9.67 -9.23 -2.04
N PHE A 104 -8.76 -10.15 -2.36
CA PHE A 104 -9.03 -11.22 -3.32
C PHE A 104 -9.78 -12.41 -2.72
N LEU A 105 -9.46 -12.80 -1.48
CA LEU A 105 -10.00 -14.01 -0.89
C LEU A 105 -11.24 -13.76 -0.03
N LYS A 106 -11.34 -12.58 0.59
CA LYS A 106 -12.47 -12.24 1.46
C LYS A 106 -13.54 -11.41 0.76
N PHE A 107 -13.16 -10.45 -0.08
CA PHE A 107 -14.08 -9.49 -0.72
C PHE A 107 -14.23 -9.68 -2.23
N ASP A 108 -13.57 -10.67 -2.79
CA ASP A 108 -13.74 -11.10 -4.17
C ASP A 108 -13.41 -10.04 -5.24
N TYR A 109 -12.49 -9.11 -4.93
CA TYR A 109 -11.98 -8.16 -5.93
C TYR A 109 -11.28 -8.89 -7.07
N GLU A 110 -11.33 -8.31 -8.28
CA GLU A 110 -10.69 -8.88 -9.46
C GLU A 110 -9.30 -8.32 -9.73
N LYS A 111 -9.06 -7.06 -9.30
CA LYS A 111 -7.81 -6.34 -9.58
C LYS A 111 -7.42 -5.42 -8.44
N VAL A 112 -6.13 -5.43 -8.09
CA VAL A 112 -5.52 -4.47 -7.17
C VAL A 112 -4.45 -3.68 -7.89
N ILE A 113 -4.42 -2.37 -7.65
CA ILE A 113 -3.56 -1.40 -8.31
C ILE A 113 -2.63 -0.77 -7.27
N ILE A 114 -1.37 -0.59 -7.65
CA ILE A 114 -0.36 0.20 -6.93
C ILE A 114 0.23 1.21 -7.90
N GLU A 115 0.33 2.46 -7.44
CA GLU A 115 0.97 3.54 -8.19
C GLU A 115 2.19 4.06 -7.44
N VAL A 116 3.31 4.21 -8.15
CA VAL A 116 4.57 4.67 -7.58
C VAL A 116 5.28 5.64 -8.52
N LEU A 117 6.10 6.54 -7.97
CA LEU A 117 6.92 7.43 -8.79
C LEU A 117 7.89 6.62 -9.66
N GLU A 118 8.05 7.00 -10.93
CA GLU A 118 8.98 6.33 -11.84
C GLU A 118 10.41 6.35 -11.30
N GLU A 119 10.83 7.44 -10.71
CA GLU A 119 12.17 7.64 -10.18
C GLU A 119 12.51 6.77 -8.96
N ASN A 120 11.50 6.17 -8.30
CA ASN A 120 11.71 5.24 -7.19
C ASN A 120 12.03 3.83 -7.68
N ILE A 121 13.24 3.66 -8.20
CA ILE A 121 13.71 2.39 -8.79
C ILE A 121 13.56 1.24 -7.81
N ARG A 122 13.92 1.46 -6.54
CA ARG A 122 13.89 0.41 -5.51
C ARG A 122 12.46 -0.12 -5.27
N LEU A 123 11.48 0.77 -5.16
CA LEU A 123 10.10 0.35 -4.93
C LEU A 123 9.52 -0.30 -6.18
N ASN A 124 9.79 0.24 -7.36
CA ASN A 124 9.42 -0.36 -8.63
C ASN A 124 9.92 -1.82 -8.73
N ASP A 125 11.19 -2.07 -8.39
CA ASP A 125 11.76 -3.42 -8.40
C ASP A 125 11.12 -4.34 -7.36
N MET A 126 10.84 -3.82 -6.17
CA MET A 126 10.19 -4.60 -5.11
C MET A 126 8.76 -5.02 -5.51
N ILE A 127 8.00 -4.13 -6.12
CA ILE A 127 6.62 -4.41 -6.57
C ILE A 127 6.63 -5.48 -7.67
N LYS A 128 7.53 -5.37 -8.65
CA LYS A 128 7.70 -6.39 -9.69
C LYS A 128 8.08 -7.76 -9.09
N LYS A 129 9.04 -7.79 -8.15
CA LYS A 129 9.42 -9.03 -7.43
C LYS A 129 8.26 -9.58 -6.60
N GLY A 130 7.34 -8.76 -6.15
CA GLY A 130 6.10 -9.14 -5.49
C GLY A 130 5.04 -9.76 -6.43
N GLY A 131 5.33 -9.84 -7.73
CA GLY A 131 4.46 -10.47 -8.73
C GLY A 131 3.45 -9.51 -9.38
N PHE A 132 3.54 -8.20 -9.12
CA PHE A 132 2.74 -7.21 -9.82
C PHE A 132 3.24 -7.00 -11.26
N GLU A 133 2.31 -6.85 -12.16
CA GLU A 133 2.58 -6.59 -13.57
C GLU A 133 2.54 -5.08 -13.86
N TYR A 134 3.43 -4.63 -14.74
CA TYR A 134 3.38 -3.27 -15.27
C TYR A 134 2.09 -3.07 -16.07
N GLU A 135 1.34 -2.01 -15.77
CA GLU A 135 0.10 -1.68 -16.48
C GLU A 135 0.26 -0.44 -17.36
N ALA A 136 0.79 0.65 -16.80
CA ALA A 136 0.91 1.92 -17.52
C ALA A 136 1.96 2.86 -16.92
N LYS A 137 2.46 3.77 -17.75
CA LYS A 137 3.15 4.97 -17.33
C LYS A 137 2.20 6.16 -17.46
N LEU A 138 2.02 6.90 -16.38
CA LEU A 138 1.19 8.09 -16.29
C LEU A 138 2.10 9.32 -16.30
N ALA A 139 2.12 10.05 -17.40
CA ALA A 139 2.99 11.19 -17.54
C ALA A 139 2.52 12.37 -16.69
N LYS A 140 3.42 12.95 -15.90
CA LYS A 140 3.20 14.15 -15.07
C LYS A 140 1.99 14.02 -14.11
N GLU A 141 1.75 12.83 -13.60
CA GLU A 141 0.58 12.49 -12.80
C GLU A 141 0.68 12.99 -11.35
N ALA A 142 1.87 13.01 -10.78
CA ALA A 142 2.09 13.44 -9.40
C ALA A 142 2.82 14.78 -9.33
N ARG A 143 2.49 15.59 -8.30
CA ARG A 143 3.26 16.80 -7.98
C ARG A 143 4.04 16.57 -6.70
N VAL A 144 5.37 16.56 -6.82
CA VAL A 144 6.32 16.38 -5.71
C VAL A 144 7.22 17.59 -5.65
N GLU A 145 7.26 18.29 -4.51
CA GLU A 145 8.08 19.52 -4.30
C GLU A 145 7.88 20.59 -5.39
N GLY A 146 6.64 20.70 -5.88
CA GLY A 146 6.31 21.66 -6.95
C GLY A 146 6.55 21.15 -8.37
N GLU A 147 7.29 20.06 -8.55
CA GLU A 147 7.56 19.45 -9.85
C GLU A 147 6.55 18.37 -10.23
N LEU A 148 6.21 18.31 -11.50
CA LEU A 148 5.39 17.24 -12.05
C LEU A 148 6.26 16.02 -12.34
N LYS A 149 5.86 14.86 -11.78
CA LYS A 149 6.59 13.59 -11.89
C LYS A 149 5.74 12.53 -12.58
N ASP A 150 6.41 11.65 -13.29
CA ASP A 150 5.80 10.49 -13.92
C ASP A 150 5.57 9.39 -12.88
N VAL A 151 4.50 8.64 -13.09
CA VAL A 151 4.06 7.58 -12.21
C VAL A 151 3.97 6.27 -12.97
N ILE A 152 4.43 5.20 -12.38
CA ILE A 152 4.23 3.84 -12.88
C ILE A 152 3.06 3.21 -12.16
N ARG A 153 2.13 2.67 -12.92
CA ARG A 153 1.03 1.87 -12.42
C ARG A 153 1.32 0.40 -12.60
N TYR A 154 1.17 -0.35 -11.53
CA TYR A 154 1.23 -1.79 -11.50
C TYR A 154 -0.12 -2.37 -11.08
N CYS A 155 -0.41 -3.58 -11.53
CA CYS A 155 -1.61 -4.30 -11.12
C CYS A 155 -1.31 -5.75 -10.76
N MET A 156 -2.17 -6.31 -9.92
CA MET A 156 -2.25 -7.73 -9.62
C MET A 156 -3.68 -8.18 -9.87
N PHE A 157 -3.85 -9.25 -10.64
CA PHE A 157 -5.14 -9.89 -10.83
C PHE A 157 -5.33 -11.06 -9.87
N LYS A 158 -6.58 -11.35 -9.54
CA LYS A 158 -6.98 -12.36 -8.57
C LYS A 158 -6.49 -13.77 -8.93
N GLU A 159 -6.66 -14.22 -10.18
CA GLU A 159 -6.27 -15.59 -10.55
C GLU A 159 -4.75 -15.80 -10.55
N PRO A 160 -3.90 -14.93 -11.13
CA PRO A 160 -2.45 -14.98 -10.94
C PRO A 160 -2.04 -14.97 -9.46
N TYR A 161 -2.70 -14.14 -8.64
CA TYR A 161 -2.43 -14.11 -7.21
C TYR A 161 -2.71 -15.43 -6.51
N LYS A 162 -3.83 -16.09 -6.79
CA LYS A 162 -4.16 -17.40 -6.22
C LYS A 162 -3.11 -18.46 -6.56
N ILE A 163 -2.56 -18.42 -7.78
CA ILE A 163 -1.48 -19.33 -8.20
C ILE A 163 -0.21 -19.04 -7.39
N LEU A 164 0.20 -17.77 -7.33
CA LEU A 164 1.36 -17.33 -6.55
C LEU A 164 1.22 -17.73 -5.07
N ARG A 165 0.05 -17.53 -4.48
CA ARG A 165 -0.23 -17.82 -3.07
C ARG A 165 -0.13 -19.31 -2.75
N ARG A 166 -0.57 -20.19 -3.66
CA ARG A 166 -0.45 -21.64 -3.52
C ARG A 166 1.01 -22.12 -3.58
N SER A 167 1.84 -21.50 -4.42
CA SER A 167 3.27 -21.86 -4.54
C SER A 167 4.09 -21.44 -3.33
N HIS A 168 3.68 -20.41 -2.58
CA HIS A 168 4.38 -19.91 -1.38
C HIS A 168 3.79 -20.44 -0.06
N GLY A 169 2.71 -21.20 -0.11
CA GLY A 169 1.99 -21.73 1.05
C GLY A 169 2.38 -23.16 1.45
N ARG A 170 3.57 -23.62 1.09
CA ARG A 170 4.14 -24.89 1.57
C ARG A 170 5.22 -24.66 2.60
#